data_c47400573120be3d59c6a76402edb9a2
#
_entry.id   c47400573120be3d59c6a76402edb9a2
#
_cell.length_a   1.000
_cell.length_b   1.000
_cell.length_c   1.000
_cell.angle_alpha   90.00
_cell.angle_beta   90.00
_cell.angle_gamma   90.00
#
_symmetry.space_group_name_H-M   'P 1'
#
loop_
_entity.id
_entity.type
_entity.pdbx_description
1 polymer ?
#
loop_
_entity_poly.entity_id
_entity_poly.type
_entity_poly.pdbx_seq_one_letter_code
_entity_poly.pdbx_strand_id
1 'polypeptide(L)'
;LDTIRLLSYNIRSMRDDRAALARVIRRLEPDVACVQEAPRFAFWLRKRRWLARKTSLGLAVRSRPAGLELYAGPRTALLHRQHRLLSPVPGMHRRGLVLGLLEVGGARLMAASVHLDLADRPRLQHAEEIVTELERARERFQAPVVLAGDINEEPGGATWDFLAKRFQDGFTTAPAGQGATYSAAVPLTRIDGVFADQGIEIVSCGVPDEPELLADYPNATDHRPLLAELRVR
;
A
#
# COMPACT_ATOMS: atom_id res chain seq x y z
N LEU A 1 0.17 -19.61 -13.36
CA LEU A 1 0.76 -18.83 -12.25
C LEU A 1 -0.38 -18.28 -11.41
N ASP A 2 -0.32 -18.49 -10.10
CA ASP A 2 -1.33 -17.97 -9.16
C ASP A 2 -1.33 -16.44 -9.14
N THR A 3 -2.52 -15.85 -9.07
CA THR A 3 -2.68 -14.41 -8.91
C THR A 3 -2.38 -14.02 -7.46
N ILE A 4 -1.64 -12.92 -7.28
CA ILE A 4 -1.31 -12.32 -5.99
C ILE A 4 -2.22 -11.12 -5.78
N ARG A 5 -2.96 -11.08 -4.67
CA ARG A 5 -3.84 -9.98 -4.30
C ARG A 5 -3.10 -9.02 -3.38
N LEU A 6 -2.78 -7.84 -3.89
CA LEU A 6 -2.11 -6.78 -3.14
C LEU A 6 -3.08 -5.63 -2.86
N LEU A 7 -3.24 -5.31 -1.59
CA LEU A 7 -4.08 -4.24 -1.09
C LEU A 7 -3.22 -3.04 -0.68
N SER A 8 -3.55 -1.83 -1.11
CA SER A 8 -3.09 -0.56 -0.51
C SER A 8 -4.25 0.09 0.24
N TYR A 9 -4.04 0.45 1.51
CA TYR A 9 -5.09 1.04 2.31
C TYR A 9 -4.56 1.99 3.39
N ASN A 10 -4.89 3.28 3.29
CA ASN A 10 -4.71 4.23 4.38
C ASN A 10 -5.83 4.02 5.40
N ILE A 11 -5.47 3.65 6.64
CA ILE A 11 -6.43 3.26 7.70
C ILE A 11 -6.61 4.31 8.78
N ARG A 12 -6.19 5.55 8.55
CA ARG A 12 -6.41 6.72 9.43
C ARG A 12 -6.20 6.43 10.93
N SER A 13 -5.15 5.68 11.27
CA SER A 13 -4.84 5.26 12.64
C SER A 13 -5.95 4.46 13.33
N MET A 14 -6.86 3.86 12.57
CA MET A 14 -8.05 3.14 13.07
C MET A 14 -8.91 4.02 13.98
N ARG A 15 -9.13 5.28 13.59
CA ARG A 15 -9.94 6.25 14.35
C ARG A 15 -11.44 6.05 14.16
N ASP A 16 -11.82 5.54 12.99
CA ASP A 16 -13.19 5.32 12.57
C ASP A 16 -13.70 3.92 13.00
N ASP A 17 -14.70 3.34 12.35
CA ASP A 17 -15.22 2.02 12.70
C ASP A 17 -14.23 0.90 12.34
N ARG A 18 -13.55 0.39 13.36
CA ARG A 18 -12.58 -0.70 13.22
C ARG A 18 -13.22 -2.01 12.75
N ALA A 19 -14.50 -2.23 13.06
CA ALA A 19 -15.19 -3.43 12.64
C ALA A 19 -15.48 -3.37 11.14
N ALA A 20 -15.92 -2.22 10.62
CA ALA A 20 -16.06 -1.97 9.19
C ALA A 20 -14.72 -2.14 8.47
N LEU A 21 -13.64 -1.51 8.98
CA LEU A 21 -12.29 -1.67 8.44
C LEU A 21 -11.86 -3.14 8.33
N ALA A 22 -12.09 -3.91 9.40
CA ALA A 22 -11.74 -5.33 9.41
C ALA A 22 -12.60 -6.15 8.44
N ARG A 23 -13.89 -5.82 8.27
CA ARG A 23 -14.77 -6.47 7.28
C ARG A 23 -14.28 -6.22 5.86
N VAL A 24 -13.96 -4.96 5.53
CA VAL A 24 -13.40 -4.57 4.22
C VAL A 24 -12.16 -5.39 3.91
N ILE A 25 -11.13 -5.34 4.77
CA ILE A 25 -9.87 -6.04 4.51
C ILE A 25 -10.09 -7.56 4.41
N ARG A 26 -10.92 -8.14 5.27
CA ARG A 26 -11.20 -9.58 5.24
C ARG A 26 -11.91 -10.00 3.96
N ARG A 27 -12.88 -9.20 3.47
CA ARG A 27 -13.61 -9.50 2.23
C ARG A 27 -12.73 -9.42 0.99
N LEU A 28 -11.71 -8.54 1.02
CA LEU A 28 -10.75 -8.40 -0.05
C LEU A 28 -9.69 -9.51 -0.09
N GLU A 29 -9.57 -10.30 0.99
CA GLU A 29 -8.67 -11.46 1.08
C GLU A 29 -7.26 -11.21 0.50
N PRO A 30 -6.54 -10.16 0.93
CA PRO A 30 -5.24 -9.86 0.37
C PRO A 30 -4.18 -10.88 0.78
N ASP A 31 -3.29 -11.22 -0.15
CA ASP A 31 -2.04 -11.93 0.15
C ASP A 31 -1.03 -10.99 0.81
N VAL A 32 -1.05 -9.72 0.39
CA VAL A 32 -0.20 -8.65 0.92
C VAL A 32 -1.05 -7.40 1.12
N ALA A 33 -1.00 -6.80 2.32
CA ALA A 33 -1.62 -5.51 2.55
C ALA A 33 -0.56 -4.46 2.91
N CYS A 34 -0.45 -3.44 2.07
CA CYS A 34 0.35 -2.23 2.25
C CYS A 34 -0.51 -1.19 2.99
N VAL A 35 -0.20 -0.93 4.26
CA VAL A 35 -1.03 -0.10 5.13
C VAL A 35 -0.32 1.21 5.46
N GLN A 36 -1.04 2.33 5.26
CA GLN A 36 -0.63 3.67 5.62
C GLN A 36 -1.43 4.15 6.83
N GLU A 37 -0.90 5.15 7.52
CA GLU A 37 -1.43 5.67 8.79
C GLU A 37 -1.73 4.58 9.84
N ALA A 38 -0.93 3.54 9.90
CA ALA A 38 -1.05 2.55 10.96
C ALA A 38 -0.87 3.21 12.35
N PRO A 39 -1.62 2.79 13.39
CA PRO A 39 -1.58 3.41 14.71
C PRO A 39 -0.15 3.60 15.26
N ARG A 40 0.20 4.81 15.72
CA ARG A 40 1.54 5.17 16.22
C ARG A 40 1.60 5.51 17.71
N PHE A 41 0.46 5.95 18.27
CA PHE A 41 0.34 6.45 19.64
C PHE A 41 -0.19 5.38 20.59
N ALA A 42 -0.79 5.77 21.70
CA ALA A 42 -1.22 4.87 22.76
C ALA A 42 -1.84 3.54 22.26
N PHE A 43 -1.36 2.45 22.85
CA PHE A 43 -1.78 1.07 22.51
C PHE A 43 -1.58 0.67 21.02
N TRP A 44 -0.69 1.34 20.30
CA TRP A 44 -0.45 1.14 18.88
C TRP A 44 -0.23 -0.34 18.48
N LEU A 45 0.59 -1.06 19.24
CA LEU A 45 0.87 -2.47 18.93
C LEU A 45 -0.35 -3.37 19.20
N ARG A 46 -1.14 -3.07 20.25
CA ARG A 46 -2.38 -3.78 20.56
C ARG A 46 -3.41 -3.59 19.43
N LYS A 47 -3.55 -2.37 18.91
CA LYS A 47 -4.43 -2.04 17.78
C LYS A 47 -4.03 -2.80 16.51
N ARG A 48 -2.75 -2.77 16.14
CA ARG A 48 -2.21 -3.47 14.97
C ARG A 48 -2.39 -4.98 15.08
N ARG A 49 -2.09 -5.58 16.23
CA ARG A 49 -2.32 -7.00 16.51
C ARG A 49 -3.82 -7.36 16.49
N TRP A 50 -4.68 -6.45 16.93
CA TRP A 50 -6.12 -6.64 16.83
C TRP A 50 -6.57 -6.72 15.37
N LEU A 51 -6.11 -5.80 14.52
CA LEU A 51 -6.40 -5.81 13.09
C LEU A 51 -5.89 -7.11 12.45
N ALA A 52 -4.64 -7.47 12.67
CA ALA A 52 -4.06 -8.72 12.16
C ALA A 52 -4.93 -9.95 12.48
N ARG A 53 -5.35 -10.10 13.76
CA ARG A 53 -6.23 -11.21 14.16
C ARG A 53 -7.62 -11.16 13.53
N LYS A 54 -8.21 -9.96 13.38
CA LYS A 54 -9.55 -9.79 12.81
C LYS A 54 -9.60 -10.00 11.31
N THR A 55 -8.47 -9.86 10.63
CA THR A 55 -8.34 -10.02 9.18
C THR A 55 -7.63 -11.32 8.77
N SER A 56 -7.20 -12.14 9.74
CA SER A 56 -6.40 -13.37 9.52
C SER A 56 -5.07 -13.10 8.80
N LEU A 57 -4.53 -11.88 8.95
CA LEU A 57 -3.24 -11.48 8.40
C LEU A 57 -2.14 -11.50 9.47
N GLY A 58 -0.91 -11.79 9.07
CA GLY A 58 0.28 -11.68 9.91
C GLY A 58 0.94 -10.30 9.79
N LEU A 59 1.47 -9.75 10.90
CA LEU A 59 2.30 -8.56 10.87
C LEU A 59 3.68 -8.90 10.29
N ALA A 60 3.98 -8.48 9.06
CA ALA A 60 5.22 -8.79 8.36
C ALA A 60 6.32 -7.73 8.61
N VAL A 61 6.10 -6.49 8.19
CA VAL A 61 7.06 -5.39 8.33
C VAL A 61 6.37 -4.17 8.92
N ARG A 62 7.09 -3.36 9.70
CA ARG A 62 6.51 -2.15 10.31
C ARG A 62 7.52 -1.03 10.48
N SER A 63 7.07 0.20 10.30
CA SER A 63 7.74 1.43 10.72
C SER A 63 6.80 2.27 11.58
N ARG A 64 6.98 2.21 12.89
CA ARG A 64 6.13 2.99 13.82
C ARG A 64 6.24 4.50 13.57
N PRO A 65 7.44 5.09 13.41
CA PRO A 65 7.57 6.54 13.20
C PRO A 65 6.85 7.02 11.91
N ALA A 66 6.94 6.24 10.84
CA ALA A 66 6.29 6.57 9.56
C ALA A 66 4.80 6.17 9.51
N GLY A 67 4.30 5.37 10.47
CA GLY A 67 2.93 4.86 10.44
C GLY A 67 2.68 3.89 9.29
N LEU A 68 3.68 3.11 8.91
CA LEU A 68 3.61 2.16 7.79
C LEU A 68 3.67 0.73 8.29
N GLU A 69 2.98 -0.16 7.56
CA GLU A 69 2.95 -1.58 7.87
C GLU A 69 2.73 -2.42 6.61
N LEU A 70 3.33 -3.62 6.59
CA LEU A 70 2.95 -4.70 5.69
C LEU A 70 2.34 -5.83 6.51
N TYR A 71 1.20 -6.31 6.05
CA TYR A 71 0.61 -7.54 6.52
C TYR A 71 0.72 -8.61 5.44
N ALA A 72 0.90 -9.84 5.87
CA ALA A 72 1.01 -11.03 5.01
C ALA A 72 -0.20 -11.96 5.22
N GLY A 73 -0.81 -12.40 4.14
CA GLY A 73 -1.87 -13.40 4.15
C GLY A 73 -1.36 -14.82 4.44
N PRO A 74 -2.26 -15.79 4.64
CA PRO A 74 -1.89 -17.15 5.04
C PRO A 74 -0.95 -17.89 4.08
N ARG A 75 -1.01 -17.58 2.78
CA ARG A 75 -0.15 -18.22 1.77
C ARG A 75 1.12 -17.40 1.45
N THR A 76 1.43 -16.40 2.27
CA THR A 76 2.57 -15.50 2.07
C THR A 76 3.65 -15.75 3.10
N ALA A 77 4.86 -16.09 2.66
CA ALA A 77 6.04 -16.20 3.49
C ALA A 77 6.88 -14.93 3.41
N LEU A 78 7.30 -14.37 4.56
CA LEU A 78 8.23 -13.25 4.63
C LEU A 78 9.66 -13.79 4.63
N LEU A 79 10.44 -13.48 3.58
CA LEU A 79 11.83 -13.91 3.43
C LEU A 79 12.83 -12.86 3.95
N HIS A 80 12.52 -11.57 3.74
CA HIS A 80 13.33 -10.46 4.25
C HIS A 80 12.46 -9.26 4.57
N ARG A 81 12.90 -8.44 5.53
CA ARG A 81 12.20 -7.21 5.94
C ARG A 81 13.17 -6.05 6.07
N GLN A 82 12.74 -4.89 5.59
CA GLN A 82 13.48 -3.64 5.70
C GLN A 82 12.50 -2.49 5.99
N HIS A 83 12.95 -1.50 6.74
CA HIS A 83 12.28 -0.22 6.84
C HIS A 83 13.30 0.89 6.83
N ARG A 84 12.95 2.03 6.25
CA ARG A 84 13.79 3.22 6.20
C ARG A 84 12.95 4.47 6.50
N LEU A 85 13.49 5.39 7.27
CA LEU A 85 12.93 6.73 7.38
C LEU A 85 13.55 7.60 6.28
N LEU A 86 12.70 8.37 5.61
CA LEU A 86 13.10 9.33 4.58
C LEU A 86 13.64 10.61 5.22
N SER A 87 14.24 11.45 4.40
CA SER A 87 14.80 12.72 4.84
C SER A 87 13.78 13.54 5.62
N PRO A 88 14.15 14.09 6.78
CA PRO A 88 13.21 14.83 7.61
C PRO A 88 12.87 16.18 6.98
N VAL A 89 11.58 16.53 7.00
CA VAL A 89 11.08 17.85 6.60
C VAL A 89 10.65 18.59 7.88
N PRO A 90 11.23 19.76 8.20
CA PRO A 90 10.87 20.50 9.39
C PRO A 90 9.38 20.81 9.48
N GLY A 91 8.77 20.54 10.64
CA GLY A 91 7.34 20.77 10.88
C GLY A 91 6.39 19.72 10.27
N MET A 92 6.91 18.74 9.50
CA MET A 92 6.09 17.71 8.84
C MET A 92 6.18 16.36 9.57
N HIS A 93 5.24 15.47 9.27
CA HIS A 93 5.27 14.10 9.79
C HIS A 93 6.44 13.30 9.20
N ARG A 94 7.05 12.44 10.02
CA ARG A 94 8.08 11.52 9.54
C ARG A 94 7.50 10.58 8.48
N ARG A 95 8.12 10.59 7.32
CA ARG A 95 7.81 9.69 6.20
C ARG A 95 8.81 8.55 6.16
N GLY A 96 8.48 7.49 5.46
CA GLY A 96 9.33 6.30 5.38
C GLY A 96 8.89 5.34 4.30
N LEU A 97 9.65 4.26 4.23
CA LEU A 97 9.42 3.09 3.38
C LEU A 97 9.45 1.86 4.29
N VAL A 98 8.50 0.95 4.10
CA VAL A 98 8.60 -0.45 4.55
C VAL A 98 8.63 -1.36 3.34
N LEU A 99 9.51 -2.35 3.35
CA LEU A 99 9.75 -3.28 2.26
C LEU A 99 9.82 -4.71 2.79
N GLY A 100 9.11 -5.62 2.16
CA GLY A 100 9.18 -7.06 2.40
C GLY A 100 9.56 -7.81 1.13
N LEU A 101 10.58 -8.67 1.19
CA LEU A 101 10.75 -9.74 0.21
C LEU A 101 9.82 -10.88 0.60
N LEU A 102 8.89 -11.20 -0.26
CA LEU A 102 7.81 -12.14 0.00
C LEU A 102 7.83 -13.28 -1.01
N GLU A 103 7.39 -14.44 -0.56
CA GLU A 103 7.04 -15.57 -1.43
C GLU A 103 5.54 -15.85 -1.26
N VAL A 104 4.79 -15.76 -2.36
CA VAL A 104 3.33 -15.94 -2.40
C VAL A 104 3.01 -17.02 -3.43
N GLY A 105 2.50 -18.17 -2.98
CA GLY A 105 2.19 -19.27 -3.89
C GLY A 105 3.38 -19.74 -4.75
N GLY A 106 4.61 -19.65 -4.22
CA GLY A 106 5.85 -19.99 -4.93
C GLY A 106 6.45 -18.85 -5.78
N ALA A 107 5.75 -17.75 -5.99
CA ALA A 107 6.28 -16.58 -6.69
C ALA A 107 6.96 -15.61 -5.72
N ARG A 108 8.12 -15.06 -6.10
CA ARG A 108 8.86 -14.09 -5.28
C ARG A 108 8.68 -12.68 -5.81
N LEU A 109 8.36 -11.76 -4.91
CA LEU A 109 8.30 -10.33 -5.21
C LEU A 109 8.68 -9.49 -3.98
N MET A 110 9.03 -8.25 -4.20
CA MET A 110 9.18 -7.26 -3.14
C MET A 110 7.97 -6.36 -3.12
N ALA A 111 7.27 -6.29 -1.97
CA ALA A 111 6.19 -5.35 -1.74
C ALA A 111 6.68 -4.20 -0.86
N ALA A 112 6.40 -2.98 -1.28
CA ALA A 112 6.77 -1.76 -0.58
C ALA A 112 5.54 -0.91 -0.26
N SER A 113 5.43 -0.42 0.98
CA SER A 113 4.38 0.52 1.38
C SER A 113 4.98 1.87 1.71
N VAL A 114 4.34 2.93 1.20
CA VAL A 114 4.75 4.33 1.40
C VAL A 114 3.55 5.21 1.75
N HIS A 115 3.83 6.36 2.36
CA HIS A 115 2.89 7.46 2.51
C HIS A 115 3.69 8.74 2.33
N LEU A 116 3.49 9.42 1.20
CA LEU A 116 4.27 10.59 0.81
C LEU A 116 3.75 11.87 1.47
N ASP A 117 4.48 12.96 1.27
CA ASP A 117 4.17 14.23 1.90
C ASP A 117 3.05 15.00 1.15
N LEU A 118 2.38 15.91 1.86
CA LEU A 118 1.36 16.78 1.26
C LEU A 118 1.97 17.90 0.41
N ALA A 119 3.19 18.33 0.73
CA ALA A 119 3.90 19.39 0.01
C ALA A 119 4.65 18.82 -1.20
N ASP A 120 4.51 19.46 -2.36
CA ASP A 120 5.01 18.95 -3.65
C ASP A 120 6.51 18.67 -3.67
N ARG A 121 7.33 19.63 -3.22
CA ARG A 121 8.81 19.48 -3.26
C ARG A 121 9.31 18.36 -2.35
N PRO A 122 8.96 18.28 -1.07
CA PRO A 122 9.31 17.12 -0.24
C PRO A 122 8.76 15.80 -0.76
N ARG A 123 7.55 15.79 -1.32
CA ARG A 123 6.93 14.60 -1.90
C ARG A 123 7.76 14.02 -3.03
N LEU A 124 8.18 14.84 -3.99
CA LEU A 124 9.04 14.41 -5.10
C LEU A 124 10.40 13.93 -4.60
N GLN A 125 11.04 14.66 -3.69
CA GLN A 125 12.32 14.25 -3.09
C GLN A 125 12.21 12.89 -2.40
N HIS A 126 11.13 12.66 -1.63
CA HIS A 126 10.89 11.37 -0.99
C HIS A 126 10.68 10.24 -2.01
N ALA A 127 9.98 10.50 -3.12
CA ALA A 127 9.83 9.52 -4.19
C ALA A 127 11.19 9.14 -4.83
N GLU A 128 12.09 10.10 -5.03
CA GLU A 128 13.46 9.85 -5.52
C GLU A 128 14.27 8.97 -4.55
N GLU A 129 14.20 9.27 -3.23
CA GLU A 129 14.84 8.45 -2.20
C GLU A 129 14.28 7.02 -2.19
N ILE A 130 12.96 6.87 -2.32
CA ILE A 130 12.29 5.56 -2.35
C ILE A 130 12.74 4.77 -3.56
N VAL A 131 12.71 5.35 -4.77
CA VAL A 131 13.14 4.66 -6.00
C VAL A 131 14.58 4.18 -5.86
N THR A 132 15.48 5.00 -5.35
CA THR A 132 16.88 4.61 -5.10
C THR A 132 16.98 3.37 -4.17
N GLU A 133 16.17 3.31 -3.12
CA GLU A 133 16.16 2.15 -2.22
C GLU A 133 15.55 0.90 -2.87
N LEU A 134 14.51 1.07 -3.69
CA LEU A 134 13.88 -0.03 -4.41
C LEU A 134 14.83 -0.62 -5.46
N GLU A 135 15.59 0.21 -6.17
CA GLU A 135 16.61 -0.22 -7.13
C GLU A 135 17.70 -1.04 -6.45
N ARG A 136 18.24 -0.57 -5.31
CA ARG A 136 19.22 -1.31 -4.51
C ARG A 136 18.66 -2.65 -4.02
N ALA A 137 17.40 -2.68 -3.58
CA ALA A 137 16.76 -3.91 -3.14
C ALA A 137 16.56 -4.88 -4.30
N ARG A 138 16.16 -4.39 -5.47
CA ARG A 138 16.00 -5.19 -6.71
C ARG A 138 17.32 -5.84 -7.12
N GLU A 139 18.41 -5.08 -7.12
CA GLU A 139 19.75 -5.60 -7.40
C GLU A 139 20.18 -6.68 -6.40
N ARG A 140 19.92 -6.43 -5.11
CA ARG A 140 20.31 -7.36 -4.03
C ARG A 140 19.54 -8.67 -4.06
N PHE A 141 18.23 -8.61 -4.25
CA PHE A 141 17.35 -9.77 -4.08
C PHE A 141 16.93 -10.43 -5.40
N GLN A 142 17.24 -9.81 -6.53
CA GLN A 142 16.89 -10.31 -7.87
C GLN A 142 15.39 -10.68 -7.97
N ALA A 143 14.53 -9.84 -7.42
CA ALA A 143 13.09 -10.01 -7.42
C ALA A 143 12.38 -8.71 -7.86
N PRO A 144 11.27 -8.80 -8.60
CA PRO A 144 10.54 -7.62 -9.04
C PRO A 144 9.87 -6.89 -7.87
N VAL A 145 9.67 -5.58 -8.03
CA VAL A 145 9.11 -4.68 -7.01
C VAL A 145 7.68 -4.29 -7.36
N VAL A 146 6.83 -4.24 -6.35
CA VAL A 146 5.58 -3.48 -6.36
C VAL A 146 5.59 -2.47 -5.23
N LEU A 147 5.39 -1.20 -5.57
CA LEU A 147 5.25 -0.06 -4.65
C LEU A 147 3.78 0.29 -4.55
N ALA A 148 3.25 0.41 -3.35
CA ALA A 148 1.87 0.79 -3.12
C ALA A 148 1.74 1.77 -1.96
N GLY A 149 0.80 2.70 -2.04
CA GLY A 149 0.57 3.62 -0.94
C GLY A 149 -0.18 4.89 -1.30
N ASP A 150 -0.29 5.74 -0.31
CA ASP A 150 -0.84 7.08 -0.40
C ASP A 150 0.24 8.02 -0.94
N ILE A 151 0.07 8.44 -2.19
CA ILE A 151 1.00 9.32 -2.89
C ILE A 151 0.74 10.79 -2.54
N ASN A 152 -0.46 11.11 -2.06
CA ASN A 152 -0.92 12.48 -1.79
C ASN A 152 -0.86 13.40 -3.02
N GLU A 153 -0.98 12.81 -4.20
CA GLU A 153 -1.00 13.51 -5.48
C GLU A 153 -1.83 12.71 -6.49
N GLU A 154 -2.48 13.39 -7.41
CA GLU A 154 -3.21 12.75 -8.51
C GLU A 154 -2.31 12.45 -9.71
N PRO A 155 -2.70 11.54 -10.62
CA PRO A 155 -2.05 11.36 -11.92
C PRO A 155 -1.89 12.69 -12.68
N GLY A 156 -0.72 12.87 -13.30
CA GLY A 156 -0.33 14.11 -13.95
C GLY A 156 0.40 15.09 -13.04
N GLY A 157 0.48 14.82 -11.74
CA GLY A 157 1.38 15.53 -10.84
C GLY A 157 2.83 15.06 -10.97
N ALA A 158 3.78 15.91 -10.57
CA ALA A 158 5.21 15.67 -10.79
C ALA A 158 5.72 14.36 -10.16
N THR A 159 5.25 14.04 -8.96
CA THR A 159 5.65 12.81 -8.25
C THR A 159 5.02 11.58 -8.87
N TRP A 160 3.73 11.67 -9.24
CA TRP A 160 3.04 10.57 -9.91
C TRP A 160 3.72 10.24 -11.25
N ASP A 161 3.98 11.25 -12.07
CA ASP A 161 4.65 11.10 -13.36
C ASP A 161 6.08 10.56 -13.21
N PHE A 162 6.79 10.98 -12.16
CA PHE A 162 8.12 10.45 -11.83
C PHE A 162 8.08 8.93 -11.56
N LEU A 163 7.07 8.45 -10.82
CA LEU A 163 6.86 7.04 -10.54
C LEU A 163 6.38 6.28 -11.78
N ALA A 164 5.40 6.82 -12.51
CA ALA A 164 4.81 6.19 -13.70
C ALA A 164 5.79 6.06 -14.88
N LYS A 165 6.84 6.88 -14.93
CA LYS A 165 7.95 6.72 -15.91
C LYS A 165 8.82 5.49 -15.62
N ARG A 166 8.83 4.98 -14.41
CA ARG A 166 9.70 3.88 -13.95
C ARG A 166 8.95 2.57 -13.76
N PHE A 167 7.70 2.67 -13.36
CA PHE A 167 6.83 1.56 -13.03
C PHE A 167 5.54 1.63 -13.85
N GLN A 168 4.88 0.51 -13.98
CA GLN A 168 3.51 0.46 -14.51
C GLN A 168 2.55 1.02 -13.46
N ASP A 169 1.77 2.06 -13.76
CA ASP A 169 0.64 2.50 -12.93
C ASP A 169 -0.49 1.48 -13.03
N GLY A 170 -0.82 0.85 -11.92
CA GLY A 170 -1.74 -0.29 -11.87
C GLY A 170 -3.11 0.02 -12.46
N PHE A 171 -3.76 1.09 -12.00
CA PHE A 171 -5.09 1.45 -12.49
C PHE A 171 -5.07 1.89 -13.96
N THR A 172 -4.04 2.59 -14.39
CA THR A 172 -3.92 2.99 -15.80
C THR A 172 -3.66 1.80 -16.71
N THR A 173 -2.91 0.80 -16.23
CA THR A 173 -2.55 -0.39 -17.02
C THR A 173 -3.70 -1.39 -17.13
N ALA A 174 -4.40 -1.67 -16.03
CA ALA A 174 -5.48 -2.67 -15.99
C ALA A 174 -6.61 -2.24 -15.03
N PRO A 175 -7.41 -1.22 -15.42
CA PRO A 175 -8.45 -0.67 -14.55
C PRO A 175 -9.55 -1.70 -14.25
N ALA A 176 -9.97 -1.77 -12.96
CA ALA A 176 -11.09 -2.57 -12.50
C ALA A 176 -11.84 -1.84 -11.38
N GLY A 177 -13.17 -1.83 -11.43
CA GLY A 177 -13.99 -1.08 -10.48
C GLY A 177 -13.77 0.43 -10.60
N GLN A 178 -13.63 1.11 -9.46
CA GLN A 178 -13.49 2.57 -9.43
C GLN A 178 -12.03 3.01 -9.29
N GLY A 179 -11.68 4.20 -9.81
CA GLY A 179 -10.33 4.75 -9.71
C GLY A 179 -10.12 5.67 -8.50
N ALA A 180 -11.16 6.42 -8.11
CA ALA A 180 -11.06 7.40 -7.04
C ALA A 180 -10.97 6.74 -5.66
N THR A 181 -9.96 7.13 -4.87
CA THR A 181 -9.67 6.56 -3.55
C THR A 181 -9.97 7.51 -2.39
N TYR A 182 -10.13 8.80 -2.65
CA TYR A 182 -10.37 9.83 -1.63
C TYR A 182 -11.49 10.81 -2.05
N SER A 183 -12.38 11.24 -1.15
CA SER A 183 -12.64 10.65 0.17
C SER A 183 -13.48 9.38 0.05
N ALA A 184 -13.49 8.53 1.09
CA ALA A 184 -14.26 7.28 1.06
C ALA A 184 -15.76 7.51 0.86
N ALA A 185 -16.32 8.56 1.47
CA ALA A 185 -17.75 8.89 1.39
C ALA A 185 -18.15 9.48 0.02
N VAL A 186 -17.32 10.37 -0.54
CA VAL A 186 -17.55 11.01 -1.85
C VAL A 186 -16.23 10.97 -2.61
N PRO A 187 -15.92 9.87 -3.32
CA PRO A 187 -14.64 9.70 -3.98
C PRO A 187 -14.55 10.58 -5.23
N LEU A 188 -13.61 11.50 -5.23
CA LEU A 188 -13.38 12.43 -6.32
C LEU A 188 -11.96 12.35 -6.88
N THR A 189 -10.98 11.95 -6.05
CA THR A 189 -9.56 11.99 -6.39
C THR A 189 -8.92 10.61 -6.24
N ARG A 190 -7.97 10.29 -7.12
CA ARG A 190 -7.11 9.10 -7.03
C ARG A 190 -5.75 9.52 -6.50
N ILE A 191 -5.54 9.40 -5.20
CA ILE A 191 -4.28 9.76 -4.53
C ILE A 191 -3.52 8.56 -3.97
N ASP A 192 -4.13 7.38 -3.99
CA ASP A 192 -3.47 6.11 -3.69
C ASP A 192 -3.09 5.41 -5.00
N GLY A 193 -1.91 4.80 -5.03
CA GLY A 193 -1.35 4.15 -6.22
C GLY A 193 -0.75 2.78 -5.95
N VAL A 194 -0.77 1.94 -6.98
CA VAL A 194 0.01 0.70 -7.08
C VAL A 194 0.89 0.83 -8.33
N PHE A 195 2.20 0.72 -8.14
CA PHE A 195 3.21 0.85 -9.17
C PHE A 195 4.05 -0.41 -9.23
N ALA A 196 4.09 -1.10 -10.36
CA ALA A 196 4.72 -2.40 -10.49
C ALA A 196 5.86 -2.41 -11.52
N ASP A 197 6.93 -3.15 -11.25
CA ASP A 197 8.00 -3.44 -12.21
C ASP A 197 7.45 -4.14 -13.46
N GLN A 198 8.16 -4.02 -14.58
CA GLN A 198 7.83 -4.68 -15.86
C GLN A 198 7.82 -6.22 -15.77
N GLY A 199 8.52 -6.81 -14.79
CA GLY A 199 8.49 -8.25 -14.48
C GLY A 199 7.20 -8.72 -13.78
N ILE A 200 6.28 -7.80 -13.47
CA ILE A 200 4.98 -8.09 -12.89
C ILE A 200 3.89 -7.77 -13.93
N GLU A 201 3.05 -8.74 -14.21
CA GLU A 201 1.81 -8.51 -14.96
C GLU A 201 0.74 -7.99 -14.00
N ILE A 202 0.15 -6.85 -14.32
CA ILE A 202 -1.02 -6.32 -13.61
C ILE A 202 -2.25 -6.89 -14.30
N VAL A 203 -2.97 -7.75 -13.61
CA VAL A 203 -4.20 -8.41 -14.12
C VAL A 203 -5.39 -7.48 -13.95
N SER A 204 -5.47 -6.83 -12.79
CA SER A 204 -6.49 -5.82 -12.48
C SER A 204 -6.00 -4.89 -11.39
N CYS A 205 -6.48 -3.64 -11.38
CA CYS A 205 -6.23 -2.71 -10.28
C CYS A 205 -7.36 -1.70 -10.18
N GLY A 206 -7.90 -1.51 -8.97
CA GLY A 206 -8.93 -0.51 -8.70
C GLY A 206 -9.56 -0.64 -7.34
N VAL A 207 -10.53 0.20 -7.07
CA VAL A 207 -11.38 0.14 -5.88
C VAL A 207 -12.54 -0.79 -6.17
N PRO A 208 -12.65 -1.93 -5.46
CA PRO A 208 -13.77 -2.86 -5.64
C PRO A 208 -15.12 -2.17 -5.34
N ASP A 209 -16.15 -2.49 -6.09
CA ASP A 209 -17.45 -1.80 -6.07
C ASP A 209 -18.64 -2.69 -5.69
N GLU A 210 -18.37 -3.84 -5.05
CA GLU A 210 -19.42 -4.69 -4.51
C GLU A 210 -20.25 -3.93 -3.46
N PRO A 211 -21.59 -4.08 -3.47
CA PRO A 211 -22.50 -3.31 -2.64
C PRO A 211 -22.16 -3.31 -1.13
N GLU A 212 -21.71 -4.44 -0.62
CA GLU A 212 -21.37 -4.58 0.81
C GLU A 212 -20.06 -3.85 1.16
N LEU A 213 -19.12 -3.77 0.23
CA LEU A 213 -17.90 -2.98 0.41
C LEU A 213 -18.22 -1.50 0.34
N LEU A 214 -19.02 -1.07 -0.63
CA LEU A 214 -19.45 0.32 -0.78
C LEU A 214 -20.17 0.84 0.49
N ALA A 215 -20.96 -0.01 1.15
CA ALA A 215 -21.64 0.34 2.41
C ALA A 215 -20.67 0.52 3.59
N ASP A 216 -19.56 -0.22 3.62
CA ASP A 216 -18.56 -0.16 4.70
C ASP A 216 -17.51 0.95 4.51
N TYR A 217 -17.17 1.34 3.28
CA TYR A 217 -16.09 2.30 3.01
C TYR A 217 -16.20 3.61 3.79
N PRO A 218 -17.36 4.32 3.80
CA PRO A 218 -17.47 5.61 4.50
C PRO A 218 -17.27 5.51 6.02
N ASN A 219 -17.46 4.30 6.57
CA ASN A 219 -17.34 4.05 8.00
C ASN A 219 -15.94 3.52 8.38
N ALA A 220 -15.26 2.85 7.45
CA ALA A 220 -13.99 2.17 7.71
C ALA A 220 -12.82 3.14 7.91
N THR A 221 -12.70 4.12 7.03
CA THR A 221 -11.67 5.18 7.03
C THR A 221 -12.06 6.26 6.01
N ASP A 222 -11.26 7.33 5.88
CA ASP A 222 -11.45 8.40 4.90
C ASP A 222 -10.90 8.08 3.50
N HIS A 223 -10.16 6.97 3.32
CA HIS A 223 -9.75 6.45 2.02
C HIS A 223 -10.57 5.22 1.62
N ARG A 224 -10.60 4.92 0.32
CA ARG A 224 -11.04 3.64 -0.22
C ARG A 224 -9.85 2.72 -0.46
N PRO A 225 -10.01 1.40 -0.28
CA PRO A 225 -8.93 0.46 -0.55
C PRO A 225 -8.65 0.35 -2.05
N LEU A 226 -7.38 0.31 -2.45
CA LEU A 226 -6.97 0.01 -3.81
C LEU A 226 -6.45 -1.43 -3.84
N LEU A 227 -7.13 -2.30 -4.60
CA LEU A 227 -6.77 -3.71 -4.76
C LEU A 227 -6.16 -3.94 -6.14
N ALA A 228 -5.03 -4.60 -6.19
CA ALA A 228 -4.39 -5.06 -7.42
C ALA A 228 -4.28 -6.58 -7.44
N GLU A 229 -4.57 -7.19 -8.57
CA GLU A 229 -4.27 -8.60 -8.86
C GLU A 229 -3.05 -8.66 -9.78
N LEU A 230 -2.02 -9.37 -9.33
CA LEU A 230 -0.69 -9.36 -9.92
C LEU A 230 -0.23 -10.80 -10.25
N ARG A 231 0.58 -10.95 -11.30
CA ARG A 231 1.34 -12.18 -11.58
C ARG A 231 2.81 -11.85 -11.77
N VAL A 232 3.69 -12.58 -11.12
CA VAL A 232 5.13 -12.49 -11.36
C VAL A 232 5.44 -13.34 -12.59
N ARG A 233 6.12 -12.76 -13.59
CA ARG A 233 6.53 -13.42 -14.85
C ARG A 233 7.81 -14.19 -14.69
#